data_4ba3cce7668b17c404f3d70dd1feeffe
#
_entry.id   4ba3cce7668b17c404f3d70dd1feeffe
#
_cell.length_a   1.000
_cell.length_b   1.000
_cell.length_c   1.000
_cell.angle_alpha   90.00
_cell.angle_beta   90.00
_cell.angle_gamma   90.00
#
_symmetry.space_group_name_H-M   'P 1'
#
loop_
_entity.id
_entity.type
_entity.pdbx_description
1 polymer ?
#
loop_
_entity_poly.entity_id
_entity_poly.type
_entity_poly.pdbx_seq_one_letter_code
_entity_poly.pdbx_strand_id
1 'polypeptide(L)'
;VTPFVDEVRKAGLRLGLYYSLPDWSHPDYPNMTRTDVRYKDDPKRWDAFCKFNFGQLAELNNAYKPDLYWFDGDWEMSAETWRAKEIMELLRGGNKNVIVNSRITGYGDYATPEQGVPVVRPEEKYWELCMTMNDSWGYQHNDQNYKTPHMLLRTFVDCLSNGGNMLMDIGPREDGTIPEEQIAVLKEFGRWTKKHKEAIYDTRAGIPADHFQGFTSLNQAGDILYLYLPYRPNGIVEIKGLVNKVNRVWVVGDGSMLSYKVHNKNYWSGVPGNLYIEVPDHVL
;
A
#
# COMPACT_ATOMS: atom_id res chain seq x y z
N VAL A 1 8.63 -19.72 -11.56
CA VAL A 1 7.36 -18.96 -11.34
C VAL A 1 6.21 -19.90 -11.01
N THR A 2 5.95 -20.96 -11.81
CA THR A 2 4.77 -21.85 -11.64
C THR A 2 4.55 -22.37 -10.21
N PRO A 3 5.53 -22.96 -9.51
CA PRO A 3 5.30 -23.46 -8.15
C PRO A 3 4.85 -22.36 -7.17
N PHE A 4 5.38 -21.15 -7.31
CA PHE A 4 4.96 -20.00 -6.50
C PHE A 4 3.51 -19.63 -6.80
N VAL A 5 3.14 -19.53 -8.08
CA VAL A 5 1.77 -19.20 -8.50
C VAL A 5 0.76 -20.21 -7.97
N ASP A 6 1.10 -21.50 -8.05
CA ASP A 6 0.24 -22.58 -7.57
C ASP A 6 -0.04 -22.46 -6.05
N GLU A 7 1.00 -22.18 -5.25
CA GLU A 7 0.82 -22.01 -3.81
C GLU A 7 0.07 -20.72 -3.44
N VAL A 8 0.29 -19.61 -4.16
CA VAL A 8 -0.48 -18.36 -4.00
C VAL A 8 -1.97 -18.62 -4.26
N ARG A 9 -2.29 -19.29 -5.37
CA ARG A 9 -3.69 -19.62 -5.71
C ARG A 9 -4.32 -20.59 -4.73
N LYS A 10 -3.60 -21.62 -4.31
CA LYS A 10 -4.03 -22.59 -3.28
C LYS A 10 -4.31 -21.93 -1.93
N ALA A 11 -3.54 -20.91 -1.57
CA ALA A 11 -3.78 -20.10 -0.38
C ALA A 11 -4.99 -19.14 -0.51
N GLY A 12 -5.67 -19.10 -1.66
CA GLY A 12 -6.79 -18.19 -1.92
C GLY A 12 -6.38 -16.74 -2.11
N LEU A 13 -5.09 -16.48 -2.36
CA LEU A 13 -4.56 -15.13 -2.57
C LEU A 13 -4.66 -14.71 -4.05
N ARG A 14 -4.65 -13.41 -4.28
CA ARG A 14 -4.52 -12.82 -5.61
C ARG A 14 -3.05 -12.84 -6.03
N LEU A 15 -2.81 -13.03 -7.33
CA LEU A 15 -1.47 -13.04 -7.90
C LEU A 15 -1.11 -11.67 -8.45
N GLY A 16 -0.08 -11.04 -7.89
CA GLY A 16 0.59 -9.90 -8.47
C GLY A 16 1.96 -10.31 -9.02
N LEU A 17 2.34 -9.78 -10.18
CA LEU A 17 3.66 -9.97 -10.76
C LEU A 17 4.38 -8.63 -10.88
N TYR A 18 5.60 -8.56 -10.34
CA TYR A 18 6.53 -7.47 -10.60
C TYR A 18 7.16 -7.66 -11.99
N TYR A 19 7.24 -6.59 -12.75
CA TYR A 19 7.89 -6.58 -14.05
C TYR A 19 8.67 -5.29 -14.28
N SER A 20 9.99 -5.38 -14.37
CA SER A 20 10.84 -4.26 -14.76
C SER A 20 10.74 -4.04 -16.26
N LEU A 21 10.37 -2.82 -16.67
CA LEU A 21 10.32 -2.45 -18.09
C LEU A 21 11.71 -2.44 -18.74
N PRO A 22 12.74 -1.81 -18.11
CA PRO A 22 14.11 -1.85 -18.61
C PRO A 22 14.78 -3.21 -18.34
N ASP A 23 15.59 -3.65 -19.28
CA ASP A 23 16.55 -4.75 -19.09
C ASP A 23 17.94 -4.31 -19.56
N TRP A 24 18.74 -3.84 -18.63
CA TRP A 24 20.10 -3.37 -18.92
C TRP A 24 21.03 -4.46 -19.44
N SER A 25 20.70 -5.72 -19.20
CA SER A 25 21.50 -6.87 -19.71
C SER A 25 21.13 -7.23 -21.16
N HIS A 26 19.92 -6.87 -21.62
CA HIS A 26 19.48 -7.21 -22.95
C HIS A 26 20.30 -6.50 -24.04
N PRO A 27 20.83 -7.20 -25.05
CA PRO A 27 21.73 -6.61 -26.04
C PRO A 27 21.08 -5.47 -26.87
N ASP A 28 19.77 -5.53 -27.05
CA ASP A 28 19.02 -4.52 -27.82
C ASP A 28 18.40 -3.43 -26.97
N TYR A 29 18.61 -3.42 -25.64
CA TYR A 29 18.22 -2.29 -24.78
C TYR A 29 19.28 -1.18 -24.85
N PRO A 30 18.89 0.12 -24.93
CA PRO A 30 19.85 1.19 -25.13
C PRO A 30 20.79 1.44 -23.95
N ASN A 31 20.32 1.30 -22.71
CA ASN A 31 21.13 1.56 -21.52
C ASN A 31 21.76 0.25 -20.98
N MET A 32 22.97 0.35 -20.46
CA MET A 32 23.67 -0.75 -19.76
C MET A 32 23.68 -0.56 -18.25
N THR A 33 23.64 0.71 -17.83
CA THR A 33 23.52 1.15 -16.44
C THR A 33 22.76 2.49 -16.43
N ARG A 34 22.63 3.12 -15.27
CA ARG A 34 22.07 4.47 -15.15
C ARG A 34 22.84 5.53 -15.94
N THR A 35 24.13 5.31 -16.23
CA THR A 35 25.04 6.26 -16.85
C THR A 35 25.61 5.79 -18.18
N ASP A 36 25.71 4.48 -18.37
CA ASP A 36 26.37 3.90 -19.54
C ASP A 36 25.34 3.50 -20.59
N VAL A 37 25.51 4.03 -21.80
CA VAL A 37 24.59 3.85 -22.93
C VAL A 37 25.26 2.98 -23.99
N ARG A 38 24.58 1.93 -24.43
CA ARG A 38 25.01 1.04 -25.50
C ARG A 38 24.85 1.69 -26.88
N TYR A 39 23.75 2.40 -27.06
CA TYR A 39 23.46 3.20 -28.26
C TYR A 39 22.46 4.32 -27.93
N LYS A 40 22.44 5.39 -28.74
CA LYS A 40 21.54 6.53 -28.49
C LYS A 40 20.26 6.46 -29.32
N ASP A 41 20.38 6.03 -30.58
CA ASP A 41 19.26 5.94 -31.50
C ASP A 41 19.49 4.77 -32.47
N ASP A 42 18.69 3.70 -32.32
CA ASP A 42 18.64 2.55 -33.21
C ASP A 42 17.24 1.95 -33.17
N PRO A 43 16.34 2.39 -34.05
CA PRO A 43 14.94 1.93 -34.08
C PRO A 43 14.81 0.42 -34.28
N LYS A 44 15.74 -0.22 -35.01
CA LYS A 44 15.68 -1.67 -35.25
C LYS A 44 15.96 -2.46 -33.98
N ARG A 45 16.98 -2.04 -33.22
CA ARG A 45 17.29 -2.66 -31.93
C ARG A 45 16.18 -2.41 -30.92
N TRP A 46 15.67 -1.18 -30.88
CA TRP A 46 14.54 -0.86 -30.02
C TRP A 46 13.29 -1.71 -30.31
N ASP A 47 12.96 -1.89 -31.61
CA ASP A 47 11.88 -2.78 -32.02
C ASP A 47 12.11 -4.25 -31.63
N ALA A 48 13.35 -4.73 -31.70
CA ALA A 48 13.71 -6.06 -31.26
C ALA A 48 13.51 -6.22 -29.75
N PHE A 49 13.94 -5.24 -28.96
CA PHE A 49 13.71 -5.20 -27.52
C PHE A 49 12.21 -5.16 -27.19
N CYS A 50 11.43 -4.30 -27.85
CA CYS A 50 9.98 -4.24 -27.64
C CYS A 50 9.31 -5.59 -27.91
N LYS A 51 9.68 -6.29 -28.98
CA LYS A 51 9.16 -7.62 -29.28
C LYS A 51 9.49 -8.64 -28.18
N PHE A 52 10.69 -8.60 -27.66
CA PHE A 52 11.12 -9.42 -26.52
C PHE A 52 10.27 -9.13 -25.26
N ASN A 53 10.14 -7.85 -24.91
CA ASN A 53 9.36 -7.39 -23.75
C ASN A 53 7.86 -7.81 -23.87
N PHE A 54 7.23 -7.54 -25.02
CA PHE A 54 5.85 -7.99 -25.30
C PHE A 54 5.71 -9.52 -25.27
N GLY A 55 6.70 -10.25 -25.78
CA GLY A 55 6.74 -11.71 -25.72
C GLY A 55 6.69 -12.23 -24.28
N GLN A 56 7.53 -11.69 -23.40
CA GLN A 56 7.53 -12.04 -21.98
C GLN A 56 6.21 -11.71 -21.28
N LEU A 57 5.66 -10.52 -21.53
CA LEU A 57 4.37 -10.12 -20.96
C LEU A 57 3.21 -11.03 -21.47
N ALA A 58 3.23 -11.41 -22.74
CA ALA A 58 2.27 -12.35 -23.30
C ALA A 58 2.38 -13.74 -22.66
N GLU A 59 3.60 -14.24 -22.45
CA GLU A 59 3.83 -15.52 -21.77
C GLU A 59 3.28 -15.50 -20.34
N LEU A 60 3.61 -14.47 -19.56
CA LEU A 60 3.14 -14.31 -18.18
C LEU A 60 1.60 -14.20 -18.14
N ASN A 61 1.04 -13.41 -19.03
CA ASN A 61 -0.41 -13.18 -19.08
C ASN A 61 -1.18 -14.46 -19.49
N ASN A 62 -0.69 -15.20 -20.46
CA ASN A 62 -1.30 -16.44 -20.92
C ASN A 62 -1.15 -17.59 -19.92
N ALA A 63 0.05 -17.74 -19.33
CA ALA A 63 0.33 -18.86 -18.45
C ALA A 63 -0.33 -18.68 -17.07
N TYR A 64 -0.35 -17.46 -16.52
CA TYR A 64 -0.70 -17.25 -15.11
C TYR A 64 -1.92 -16.38 -14.89
N LYS A 65 -2.37 -15.60 -15.88
CA LYS A 65 -3.50 -14.67 -15.78
C LYS A 65 -3.44 -13.85 -14.46
N PRO A 66 -2.41 -13.03 -14.26
CA PRO A 66 -2.24 -12.29 -13.02
C PRO A 66 -3.44 -11.38 -12.72
N ASP A 67 -3.66 -11.13 -11.45
CA ASP A 67 -4.67 -10.17 -10.98
C ASP A 67 -4.09 -8.74 -10.96
N LEU A 68 -2.75 -8.63 -10.87
CA LEU A 68 -2.04 -7.36 -10.80
C LEU A 68 -0.68 -7.45 -11.50
N TYR A 69 -0.31 -6.37 -12.22
CA TYR A 69 1.07 -6.13 -12.65
C TYR A 69 1.63 -4.91 -11.92
N TRP A 70 2.79 -5.11 -11.33
CA TRP A 70 3.57 -4.06 -10.72
C TRP A 70 4.78 -3.76 -11.60
N PHE A 71 4.65 -2.76 -12.50
CA PHE A 71 5.72 -2.29 -13.36
C PHE A 71 6.71 -1.43 -12.61
N ASP A 72 7.93 -1.34 -13.15
CA ASP A 72 8.99 -0.47 -12.64
C ASP A 72 9.93 -0.01 -13.75
N GLY A 73 10.63 1.12 -13.51
CA GLY A 73 11.61 1.64 -14.46
C GLY A 73 11.02 2.40 -15.65
N ASP A 74 9.74 2.76 -15.62
CA ASP A 74 9.07 3.47 -16.71
C ASP A 74 9.66 4.86 -17.02
N TRP A 75 10.32 5.47 -16.06
CA TRP A 75 10.96 6.80 -16.20
C TRP A 75 12.12 6.84 -17.19
N GLU A 76 12.63 5.70 -17.67
CA GLU A 76 13.73 5.68 -18.64
C GLU A 76 13.28 6.08 -20.06
N MET A 77 12.01 5.91 -20.40
CA MET A 77 11.48 6.23 -21.73
C MET A 77 10.08 6.86 -21.62
N SER A 78 9.62 7.48 -22.71
CA SER A 78 8.26 8.01 -22.80
C SER A 78 7.20 6.89 -22.92
N ALA A 79 5.94 7.23 -22.66
CA ALA A 79 4.83 6.31 -22.82
C ALA A 79 4.72 5.74 -24.24
N GLU A 80 4.96 6.59 -25.23
CA GLU A 80 4.94 6.21 -26.65
C GLU A 80 6.11 5.28 -26.99
N THR A 81 7.29 5.57 -26.44
CA THR A 81 8.48 4.74 -26.64
C THR A 81 8.28 3.36 -26.00
N TRP A 82 7.78 3.28 -24.76
CA TRP A 82 7.42 2.02 -24.12
C TRP A 82 6.27 1.30 -24.79
N ARG A 83 5.50 1.97 -25.66
CA ARG A 83 4.23 1.46 -26.20
C ARG A 83 3.26 1.10 -25.08
N ALA A 84 3.16 1.95 -24.07
CA ALA A 84 2.41 1.70 -22.85
C ALA A 84 0.94 1.35 -23.11
N LYS A 85 0.31 2.03 -24.06
CA LYS A 85 -1.06 1.73 -24.48
C LYS A 85 -1.21 0.29 -25.00
N GLU A 86 -0.30 -0.16 -25.85
CA GLU A 86 -0.31 -1.51 -26.43
C GLU A 86 -0.06 -2.57 -25.34
N ILE A 87 0.83 -2.29 -24.38
CA ILE A 87 1.03 -3.15 -23.20
C ILE A 87 -0.28 -3.30 -22.44
N MET A 88 -0.97 -2.20 -22.14
CA MET A 88 -2.25 -2.25 -21.43
C MET A 88 -3.33 -3.03 -22.20
N GLU A 89 -3.38 -2.88 -23.53
CA GLU A 89 -4.29 -3.65 -24.38
C GLU A 89 -3.99 -5.16 -24.34
N LEU A 90 -2.70 -5.53 -24.38
CA LEU A 90 -2.26 -6.91 -24.23
C LEU A 90 -2.71 -7.52 -22.89
N LEU A 91 -2.44 -6.83 -21.79
CA LEU A 91 -2.76 -7.33 -20.45
C LEU A 91 -4.27 -7.47 -20.25
N ARG A 92 -5.04 -6.46 -20.62
CA ARG A 92 -6.51 -6.44 -20.48
C ARG A 92 -7.21 -7.37 -21.49
N GLY A 93 -6.56 -7.70 -22.58
CA GLY A 93 -7.01 -8.75 -23.50
C GLY A 93 -7.06 -10.14 -22.85
N GLY A 94 -6.13 -10.44 -21.96
CA GLY A 94 -6.10 -11.70 -21.20
C GLY A 94 -6.92 -11.69 -19.92
N ASN A 95 -6.92 -10.55 -19.19
CA ASN A 95 -7.72 -10.34 -18.00
C ASN A 95 -8.26 -8.90 -17.95
N LYS A 96 -9.55 -8.73 -18.22
CA LYS A 96 -10.20 -7.40 -18.24
C LYS A 96 -10.15 -6.68 -16.89
N ASN A 97 -9.98 -7.41 -15.80
CA ASN A 97 -9.96 -6.90 -14.44
C ASN A 97 -8.55 -6.78 -13.87
N VAL A 98 -7.51 -6.96 -14.68
CA VAL A 98 -6.13 -6.80 -14.22
C VAL A 98 -5.90 -5.37 -13.74
N ILE A 99 -5.30 -5.24 -12.57
CA ILE A 99 -4.90 -3.96 -11.97
C ILE A 99 -3.44 -3.71 -12.33
N VAL A 100 -3.10 -2.48 -12.67
CA VAL A 100 -1.75 -2.08 -13.05
C VAL A 100 -1.35 -0.83 -12.27
N ASN A 101 -0.15 -0.81 -11.69
CA ASN A 101 0.35 0.34 -10.97
C ASN A 101 0.68 1.54 -11.89
N SER A 102 0.90 2.72 -11.32
CA SER A 102 1.17 3.96 -12.09
C SER A 102 2.50 3.96 -12.85
N ARG A 103 3.40 3.00 -12.57
CA ARG A 103 4.73 2.94 -13.20
C ARG A 103 4.67 2.35 -14.63
N ILE A 104 3.75 2.86 -15.39
CA ILE A 104 3.58 2.65 -16.85
C ILE A 104 3.21 3.97 -17.53
N THR A 105 3.93 5.04 -17.16
CA THR A 105 3.86 6.37 -17.77
C THR A 105 2.43 6.90 -17.99
N GLY A 106 1.62 6.91 -16.91
CA GLY A 106 0.28 7.52 -16.91
C GLY A 106 -0.87 6.61 -17.33
N TYR A 107 -0.63 5.33 -17.60
CA TYR A 107 -1.67 4.37 -17.95
C TYR A 107 -2.14 3.47 -16.80
N GLY A 108 -1.56 3.64 -15.59
CA GLY A 108 -1.86 2.82 -14.42
C GLY A 108 -3.20 3.13 -13.75
N ASP A 109 -3.63 2.26 -12.88
CA ASP A 109 -4.90 2.33 -12.16
C ASP A 109 -4.73 2.92 -10.75
N TYR A 110 -3.51 2.94 -10.18
CA TYR A 110 -3.23 3.41 -8.82
C TYR A 110 -1.79 3.92 -8.66
N ALA A 111 -1.61 4.91 -7.78
CA ALA A 111 -0.30 5.48 -7.49
C ALA A 111 0.52 4.61 -6.52
N THR A 112 1.85 4.68 -6.63
CA THR A 112 2.79 3.91 -5.82
C THR A 112 3.85 4.80 -5.16
N PRO A 113 3.50 5.61 -4.15
CA PRO A 113 4.50 6.27 -3.32
C PRO A 113 5.41 5.23 -2.65
N GLU A 114 6.66 5.61 -2.38
CA GLU A 114 7.70 4.67 -1.97
C GLU A 114 8.37 5.11 -0.67
N GLN A 115 8.63 4.15 0.24
CA GLN A 115 9.38 4.25 1.51
C GLN A 115 8.82 5.23 2.55
N GLY A 116 7.87 6.09 2.23
CA GLY A 116 7.24 7.01 3.17
C GLY A 116 5.82 7.38 2.77
N VAL A 117 4.96 7.56 3.76
CA VAL A 117 3.59 8.05 3.52
C VAL A 117 3.69 9.47 2.96
N PRO A 118 3.06 9.76 1.82
CA PRO A 118 3.14 11.09 1.22
C PRO A 118 2.47 12.14 2.10
N VAL A 119 3.12 13.30 2.25
CA VAL A 119 2.59 14.45 3.02
C VAL A 119 1.31 14.99 2.37
N VAL A 120 1.28 14.98 1.04
CA VAL A 120 0.09 15.33 0.26
C VAL A 120 -0.43 14.05 -0.36
N ARG A 121 -1.71 13.75 -0.11
CA ARG A 121 -2.35 12.56 -0.66
C ARG A 121 -2.24 12.57 -2.20
N PRO A 122 -1.92 11.41 -2.82
CA PRO A 122 -1.96 11.27 -4.27
C PRO A 122 -3.31 11.69 -4.87
N GLU A 123 -3.29 12.28 -6.06
CA GLU A 123 -4.51 12.68 -6.78
C GLU A 123 -5.32 11.48 -7.25
N GLU A 124 -4.65 10.36 -7.50
CA GLU A 124 -5.28 9.10 -7.89
C GLU A 124 -6.24 8.60 -6.80
N LYS A 125 -7.36 8.09 -7.23
CA LYS A 125 -8.38 7.56 -6.32
C LYS A 125 -7.84 6.45 -5.42
N TYR A 126 -6.96 5.63 -5.96
CA TYR A 126 -6.32 4.51 -5.27
C TYR A 126 -4.81 4.70 -5.25
N TRP A 127 -4.19 4.31 -4.15
CA TRP A 127 -2.74 4.33 -4.00
C TRP A 127 -2.27 3.28 -3.00
N GLU A 128 -1.02 2.89 -3.13
CA GLU A 128 -0.37 1.87 -2.33
C GLU A 128 1.05 2.31 -2.00
N LEU A 129 1.35 2.47 -0.71
CA LEU A 129 2.73 2.68 -0.27
C LEU A 129 3.49 1.37 -0.40
N CYS A 130 4.57 1.34 -1.18
CA CYS A 130 5.52 0.25 -1.13
C CYS A 130 6.70 0.60 -0.23
N MET A 131 7.05 -0.32 0.69
CA MET A 131 8.17 -0.13 1.60
C MET A 131 8.79 -1.44 2.05
N THR A 132 10.05 -1.36 2.44
CA THR A 132 10.85 -2.48 2.96
C THR A 132 10.73 -2.61 4.48
N MET A 133 10.98 -3.79 5.00
CA MET A 133 11.11 -4.02 6.46
C MET A 133 12.45 -3.56 7.03
N ASN A 134 13.50 -3.50 6.20
CA ASN A 134 14.83 -2.96 6.47
C ASN A 134 15.18 -1.90 5.43
N ASP A 135 16.44 -1.69 5.07
CA ASP A 135 16.85 -0.69 4.09
C ASP A 135 16.90 -1.25 2.65
N SER A 136 16.73 -2.57 2.49
CA SER A 136 16.94 -3.28 1.21
C SER A 136 15.65 -3.90 0.66
N TRP A 137 15.44 -3.81 -0.65
CA TRP A 137 14.31 -4.44 -1.35
C TRP A 137 14.42 -5.97 -1.47
N GLY A 138 15.63 -6.51 -1.47
CA GLY A 138 15.87 -7.93 -1.45
C GLY A 138 16.65 -8.33 -0.21
N TYR A 139 16.89 -9.64 -0.03
CA TYR A 139 17.74 -10.12 1.05
C TYR A 139 19.16 -9.59 0.91
N GLN A 140 19.65 -8.95 1.95
CA GLN A 140 21.03 -8.50 2.09
C GLN A 140 21.60 -8.99 3.42
N HIS A 141 22.63 -9.79 3.35
CA HIS A 141 23.28 -10.39 4.52
C HIS A 141 23.72 -9.36 5.58
N ASN A 142 24.19 -8.20 5.13
CA ASN A 142 24.73 -7.15 6.01
C ASN A 142 23.68 -6.14 6.47
N ASP A 143 22.46 -6.18 5.95
CA ASP A 143 21.41 -5.24 6.34
C ASP A 143 20.63 -5.79 7.53
N GLN A 144 21.00 -5.28 8.72
CA GLN A 144 20.37 -5.61 9.99
C GLN A 144 19.50 -4.46 10.53
N ASN A 145 19.28 -3.42 9.72
CA ASN A 145 18.52 -2.22 10.14
C ASN A 145 17.01 -2.43 10.01
N TYR A 146 16.45 -3.39 10.73
CA TYR A 146 15.02 -3.69 10.68
C TYR A 146 14.18 -2.64 11.38
N LYS A 147 13.12 -2.20 10.70
CA LYS A 147 12.08 -1.36 11.28
C LYS A 147 11.30 -2.14 12.33
N THR A 148 10.96 -1.50 13.44
CA THR A 148 10.19 -2.18 14.49
C THR A 148 8.75 -2.45 14.04
N PRO A 149 8.07 -3.48 14.58
CA PRO A 149 6.64 -3.71 14.30
C PRO A 149 5.78 -2.48 14.59
N HIS A 150 6.10 -1.73 15.65
CA HIS A 150 5.39 -0.49 16.01
C HIS A 150 5.53 0.59 14.94
N MET A 151 6.74 0.81 14.41
CA MET A 151 6.95 1.78 13.31
C MET A 151 6.15 1.40 12.08
N LEU A 152 6.20 0.13 11.69
CA LEU A 152 5.50 -0.37 10.52
C LEU A 152 3.97 -0.32 10.68
N LEU A 153 3.44 -0.70 11.85
CA LEU A 153 2.02 -0.57 12.18
C LEU A 153 1.57 0.89 12.16
N ARG A 154 2.37 1.81 12.71
CA ARG A 154 2.08 3.24 12.64
C ARG A 154 2.02 3.74 11.20
N THR A 155 2.98 3.35 10.36
CA THR A 155 2.97 3.68 8.93
C THR A 155 1.73 3.09 8.23
N PHE A 156 1.36 1.87 8.58
CA PHE A 156 0.17 1.22 8.04
C PHE A 156 -1.12 1.98 8.38
N VAL A 157 -1.32 2.35 9.63
CA VAL A 157 -2.52 3.12 10.02
C VAL A 157 -2.52 4.54 9.45
N ASP A 158 -1.34 5.12 9.20
CA ASP A 158 -1.22 6.38 8.47
C ASP A 158 -1.69 6.23 7.02
N CYS A 159 -1.27 5.16 6.33
CA CYS A 159 -1.82 4.83 5.00
C CYS A 159 -3.35 4.70 5.03
N LEU A 160 -3.90 3.93 5.97
CA LEU A 160 -5.35 3.75 6.11
C LEU A 160 -6.06 5.09 6.35
N SER A 161 -5.50 5.97 7.18
CA SER A 161 -6.10 7.27 7.50
C SER A 161 -6.18 8.18 6.28
N ASN A 162 -5.30 7.99 5.33
CA ASN A 162 -5.26 8.70 4.05
C ASN A 162 -5.97 7.94 2.91
N GLY A 163 -6.63 6.83 3.22
CA GLY A 163 -7.37 6.00 2.25
C GLY A 163 -6.46 5.20 1.30
N GLY A 164 -5.22 4.95 1.72
CA GLY A 164 -4.24 4.16 0.97
C GLY A 164 -4.14 2.71 1.42
N ASN A 165 -3.38 1.95 0.66
CA ASN A 165 -2.97 0.59 0.96
C ASN A 165 -1.46 0.55 1.24
N MET A 166 -0.97 -0.58 1.73
CA MET A 166 0.44 -0.80 1.99
C MET A 166 0.90 -2.13 1.40
N LEU A 167 1.95 -2.07 0.60
CA LEU A 167 2.75 -3.19 0.14
C LEU A 167 4.02 -3.26 0.99
N MET A 168 4.10 -4.23 1.89
CA MET A 168 5.27 -4.44 2.73
C MET A 168 6.14 -5.54 2.12
N ASP A 169 7.32 -5.14 1.65
CA ASP A 169 8.26 -6.03 1.00
C ASP A 169 8.96 -6.94 1.99
N ILE A 170 9.15 -8.20 1.60
CA ILE A 170 9.96 -9.19 2.29
C ILE A 170 11.16 -9.59 1.42
N GLY A 171 12.30 -9.85 2.04
CA GLY A 171 13.50 -10.32 1.34
C GLY A 171 13.79 -11.78 1.65
N PRO A 172 13.21 -12.76 0.92
CA PRO A 172 13.53 -14.17 1.10
C PRO A 172 15.00 -14.44 0.79
N ARG A 173 15.61 -15.37 1.55
CA ARG A 173 16.95 -15.87 1.24
C ARG A 173 16.95 -16.70 -0.04
N GLU A 174 18.11 -17.02 -0.55
CA GLU A 174 18.33 -17.83 -1.77
C GLU A 174 17.72 -19.23 -1.70
N ASP A 175 17.56 -19.78 -0.49
CA ASP A 175 16.89 -21.06 -0.24
C ASP A 175 15.36 -20.95 -0.10
N GLY A 176 14.81 -19.74 -0.26
CA GLY A 176 13.39 -19.44 -0.14
C GLY A 176 12.91 -19.23 1.30
N THR A 177 13.78 -19.28 2.31
CA THR A 177 13.38 -18.98 3.69
C THR A 177 13.28 -17.48 3.93
N ILE A 178 12.36 -17.08 4.82
CA ILE A 178 12.22 -15.69 5.25
C ILE A 178 13.07 -15.46 6.50
N PRO A 179 13.84 -14.35 6.60
CA PRO A 179 14.58 -14.00 7.81
C PRO A 179 13.70 -13.98 9.06
N GLU A 180 14.23 -14.46 10.20
CA GLU A 180 13.46 -14.55 11.45
C GLU A 180 12.95 -13.18 11.94
N GLU A 181 13.70 -12.11 11.70
CA GLU A 181 13.34 -10.74 12.02
C GLU A 181 12.07 -10.32 11.25
N GLN A 182 11.99 -10.66 9.97
CA GLN A 182 10.82 -10.39 9.14
C GLN A 182 9.62 -11.27 9.54
N ILE A 183 9.87 -12.55 9.88
CA ILE A 183 8.84 -13.45 10.41
C ILE A 183 8.23 -12.88 11.71
N ALA A 184 9.05 -12.35 12.61
CA ALA A 184 8.57 -11.75 13.85
C ALA A 184 7.65 -10.54 13.58
N VAL A 185 8.05 -9.65 12.65
CA VAL A 185 7.23 -8.52 12.21
C VAL A 185 5.90 -9.01 11.61
N LEU A 186 5.93 -9.99 10.69
CA LEU A 186 4.72 -10.52 10.04
C LEU A 186 3.75 -11.15 11.04
N LYS A 187 4.26 -11.87 12.05
CA LYS A 187 3.43 -12.45 13.11
C LYS A 187 2.73 -11.37 13.93
N GLU A 188 3.44 -10.30 14.27
CA GLU A 188 2.85 -9.18 15.01
C GLU A 188 1.81 -8.42 14.18
N PHE A 189 2.10 -8.16 12.90
CA PHE A 189 1.11 -7.61 11.97
C PHE A 189 -0.13 -8.50 11.86
N GLY A 190 0.07 -9.81 11.68
CA GLY A 190 -1.03 -10.78 11.58
C GLY A 190 -1.89 -10.82 12.84
N ARG A 191 -1.26 -10.74 14.03
CA ARG A 191 -1.97 -10.66 15.31
C ARG A 191 -2.81 -9.39 15.40
N TRP A 192 -2.22 -8.24 15.05
CA TRP A 192 -2.87 -6.94 15.13
C TRP A 192 -4.01 -6.81 14.11
N THR A 193 -3.76 -7.15 12.84
CA THR A 193 -4.77 -7.05 11.78
C THR A 193 -5.94 -8.00 12.01
N LYS A 194 -5.70 -9.21 12.54
CA LYS A 194 -6.76 -10.16 12.90
C LYS A 194 -7.68 -9.61 13.98
N LYS A 195 -7.10 -8.94 15.00
CA LYS A 195 -7.85 -8.34 16.11
C LYS A 195 -8.67 -7.12 15.66
N HIS A 196 -8.12 -6.29 14.77
CA HIS A 196 -8.69 -4.99 14.42
C HIS A 196 -9.25 -4.92 12.99
N LYS A 197 -9.59 -6.07 12.40
CA LYS A 197 -10.00 -6.17 11.00
C LYS A 197 -11.13 -5.23 10.58
N GLU A 198 -12.09 -4.92 11.47
CA GLU A 198 -13.21 -4.02 11.16
C GLU A 198 -12.77 -2.56 10.90
N ALA A 199 -11.65 -2.15 11.50
CA ALA A 199 -11.07 -0.83 11.30
C ALA A 199 -10.05 -0.77 10.14
N ILE A 200 -9.81 -1.88 9.47
CA ILE A 200 -8.81 -2.01 8.40
C ILE A 200 -9.47 -2.19 7.04
N TYR A 201 -10.29 -3.25 6.94
CA TYR A 201 -10.90 -3.63 5.66
C TYR A 201 -12.19 -2.85 5.41
N ASP A 202 -12.47 -2.55 4.14
CA ASP A 202 -13.64 -1.77 3.71
C ASP A 202 -13.75 -0.38 4.41
N THR A 203 -12.60 0.24 4.64
CA THR A 203 -12.50 1.58 5.18
C THR A 203 -12.14 2.60 4.09
N ARG A 204 -12.32 3.87 4.42
CA ARG A 204 -11.91 5.02 3.61
C ARG A 204 -11.17 6.03 4.48
N ALA A 205 -10.56 7.04 3.86
CA ALA A 205 -9.86 8.11 4.57
C ALA A 205 -10.71 8.69 5.71
N GLY A 206 -10.03 9.01 6.81
CA GLY A 206 -10.63 9.57 8.00
C GLY A 206 -10.96 11.06 7.88
N ILE A 207 -11.10 11.69 9.03
CA ILE A 207 -11.33 13.14 9.15
C ILE A 207 -9.99 13.91 9.05
N PRO A 208 -10.02 15.23 8.75
CA PRO A 208 -8.81 16.05 8.74
C PRO A 208 -8.02 15.97 10.07
N ALA A 209 -6.70 16.00 9.97
CA ALA A 209 -5.79 15.74 11.09
C ALA A 209 -5.86 16.79 12.21
N ASP A 210 -6.37 17.98 11.94
CA ASP A 210 -6.57 19.05 12.92
C ASP A 210 -7.72 18.79 13.91
N HIS A 211 -8.61 17.83 13.59
CA HIS A 211 -9.71 17.44 14.48
C HIS A 211 -9.32 16.40 15.53
N PHE A 212 -8.25 15.64 15.32
CA PHE A 212 -7.84 14.56 16.20
C PHE A 212 -6.33 14.36 16.20
N GLN A 213 -5.74 14.24 17.38
CA GLN A 213 -4.31 13.99 17.56
C GLN A 213 -4.02 12.48 17.43
N GLY A 214 -3.93 11.98 16.22
CA GLY A 214 -3.74 10.57 15.88
C GLY A 214 -4.17 10.31 14.43
N PHE A 215 -4.42 9.07 14.12
CA PHE A 215 -4.90 8.68 12.79
C PHE A 215 -6.37 8.28 12.85
N THR A 216 -7.09 8.48 11.77
CA THR A 216 -8.52 8.14 11.70
C THR A 216 -8.87 7.48 10.38
N SER A 217 -9.85 6.59 10.39
CA SER A 217 -10.51 6.12 9.18
C SER A 217 -12.02 6.06 9.39
N LEU A 218 -12.76 5.99 8.30
CA LEU A 218 -14.21 5.80 8.30
C LEU A 218 -14.56 4.46 7.67
N ASN A 219 -15.62 3.82 8.14
CA ASN A 219 -16.22 2.74 7.36
C ASN A 219 -16.83 3.28 6.05
N GLN A 220 -17.20 2.44 5.10
CA GLN A 220 -17.74 2.87 3.81
C GLN A 220 -19.03 3.71 3.95
N ALA A 221 -19.91 3.36 4.90
CA ALA A 221 -21.14 4.09 5.17
C ALA A 221 -20.88 5.48 5.78
N GLY A 222 -19.74 5.69 6.43
CA GLY A 222 -19.36 6.96 7.05
C GLY A 222 -20.05 7.23 8.39
N ASP A 223 -20.62 6.20 9.02
CA ASP A 223 -21.30 6.28 10.31
C ASP A 223 -20.47 5.73 11.48
N ILE A 224 -19.30 5.14 11.19
CA ILE A 224 -18.29 4.72 12.17
C ILE A 224 -16.99 5.43 11.87
N LEU A 225 -16.47 6.16 12.86
CA LEU A 225 -15.15 6.78 12.85
C LEU A 225 -14.22 5.93 13.73
N TYR A 226 -13.18 5.36 13.12
CA TYR A 226 -12.12 4.65 13.83
C TYR A 226 -11.02 5.63 14.22
N LEU A 227 -10.55 5.52 15.46
CA LEU A 227 -9.45 6.31 16.00
C LEU A 227 -8.26 5.40 16.28
N TYR A 228 -7.11 5.72 15.72
CA TYR A 228 -5.87 4.99 15.97
C TYR A 228 -4.98 5.87 16.87
N LEU A 229 -4.63 5.32 18.02
CA LEU A 229 -3.77 5.99 19.00
C LEU A 229 -2.34 5.46 18.83
N PRO A 230 -1.43 6.20 18.17
CA PRO A 230 -0.06 5.76 17.96
C PRO A 230 0.77 5.81 19.26
N TYR A 231 0.24 6.48 20.28
CA TYR A 231 0.85 6.61 21.60
C TYR A 231 -0.19 6.38 22.69
N ARG A 232 0.28 5.96 23.88
CA ARG A 232 -0.58 5.86 25.04
C ARG A 232 -1.10 7.25 25.42
N PRO A 233 -2.42 7.48 25.43
CA PRO A 233 -2.99 8.76 25.84
C PRO A 233 -2.86 8.93 27.38
N ASN A 234 -2.81 10.18 27.81
CA ASN A 234 -2.84 10.54 29.24
C ASN A 234 -4.31 10.61 29.73
N GLY A 235 -5.02 9.49 29.63
CA GLY A 235 -6.40 9.36 30.13
C GLY A 235 -7.48 9.76 29.13
N ILE A 236 -7.52 10.99 28.66
CA ILE A 236 -8.60 11.51 27.80
C ILE A 236 -8.14 11.68 26.36
N VAL A 237 -8.97 11.21 25.45
CA VAL A 237 -8.82 11.42 23.99
C VAL A 237 -9.86 12.43 23.53
N GLU A 238 -9.43 13.45 22.78
CA GLU A 238 -10.29 14.54 22.31
C GLU A 238 -10.48 14.49 20.79
N ILE A 239 -11.74 14.68 20.35
CA ILE A 239 -12.07 15.00 18.97
C ILE A 239 -12.73 16.38 18.93
N LYS A 240 -12.16 17.31 18.16
CA LYS A 240 -12.61 18.69 18.05
C LYS A 240 -13.60 18.89 16.92
N GLY A 241 -14.56 19.77 17.13
CA GLY A 241 -15.43 20.23 16.06
C GLY A 241 -16.48 19.21 15.60
N LEU A 242 -16.93 18.31 16.47
CA LEU A 242 -17.90 17.30 16.16
C LEU A 242 -19.32 17.88 16.12
N VAL A 243 -19.98 17.78 14.97
CA VAL A 243 -21.41 18.17 14.79
C VAL A 243 -22.35 16.97 14.90
N ASN A 244 -21.87 15.78 14.64
CA ASN A 244 -22.65 14.55 14.63
C ASN A 244 -23.07 14.13 16.03
N LYS A 245 -24.22 13.46 16.14
CA LYS A 245 -24.62 12.77 17.37
C LYS A 245 -23.77 11.51 17.54
N VAL A 246 -23.12 11.35 18.69
CA VAL A 246 -22.45 10.12 19.08
C VAL A 246 -23.43 9.23 19.81
N ASN A 247 -23.59 8.00 19.38
CA ASN A 247 -24.46 7.03 20.01
C ASN A 247 -23.69 6.08 20.95
N ARG A 248 -22.45 5.75 20.61
CA ARG A 248 -21.58 4.87 21.40
C ARG A 248 -20.11 5.05 21.04
N VAL A 249 -19.25 4.72 21.99
CA VAL A 249 -17.79 4.59 21.77
C VAL A 249 -17.38 3.24 22.33
N TRP A 250 -16.55 2.50 21.61
CA TRP A 250 -16.08 1.18 22.02
C TRP A 250 -14.64 0.90 21.57
N VAL A 251 -14.01 -0.07 22.20
CA VAL A 251 -12.67 -0.53 21.84
C VAL A 251 -12.78 -1.56 20.72
N VAL A 252 -12.10 -1.31 19.61
CA VAL A 252 -12.04 -2.24 18.48
C VAL A 252 -11.29 -3.51 18.89
N GLY A 253 -11.87 -4.65 18.62
CA GLY A 253 -11.28 -5.97 18.85
C GLY A 253 -11.67 -6.65 20.16
N ASP A 254 -12.23 -5.93 21.15
CA ASP A 254 -12.84 -6.55 22.33
C ASP A 254 -14.27 -6.09 22.65
N GLY A 255 -14.69 -4.96 22.06
CA GLY A 255 -16.05 -4.44 22.21
C GLY A 255 -16.33 -3.69 23.51
N SER A 256 -15.34 -3.47 24.38
CA SER A 256 -15.53 -2.74 25.65
C SER A 256 -16.06 -1.34 25.38
N MET A 257 -17.17 -0.97 26.05
CA MET A 257 -17.77 0.36 25.94
C MET A 257 -16.97 1.38 26.73
N LEU A 258 -16.73 2.53 26.10
CA LEU A 258 -16.02 3.64 26.75
C LEU A 258 -16.97 4.78 27.11
N SER A 259 -16.69 5.40 28.26
CA SER A 259 -17.36 6.63 28.69
C SER A 259 -16.92 7.79 27.81
N TYR A 260 -17.86 8.67 27.46
CA TYR A 260 -17.57 9.88 26.71
C TYR A 260 -18.50 11.03 27.08
N LYS A 261 -18.05 12.25 26.84
CA LYS A 261 -18.83 13.48 27.00
C LYS A 261 -18.62 14.41 25.81
N VAL A 262 -19.68 15.12 25.43
CA VAL A 262 -19.60 16.18 24.41
C VAL A 262 -19.75 17.52 25.11
N HIS A 263 -18.74 18.38 25.02
CA HIS A 263 -18.73 19.71 25.59
C HIS A 263 -18.89 20.78 24.49
N ASN A 264 -19.34 21.97 24.90
CA ASN A 264 -19.46 23.15 24.05
C ASN A 264 -20.42 23.03 22.85
N LYS A 265 -21.22 21.97 22.81
CA LYS A 265 -22.22 21.81 21.75
C LYS A 265 -23.44 22.61 22.05
N ASN A 266 -23.84 23.45 21.08
CA ASN A 266 -25.01 24.28 21.18
C ASN A 266 -26.02 23.86 20.14
N TYR A 267 -27.14 23.26 20.57
CA TYR A 267 -28.11 22.63 19.66
C TYR A 267 -28.86 23.62 18.76
N TRP A 268 -28.99 24.89 19.18
CA TRP A 268 -29.74 25.92 18.43
C TRP A 268 -28.84 26.76 17.53
N SER A 269 -27.55 26.76 17.71
CA SER A 269 -26.61 27.59 16.93
C SER A 269 -25.77 26.83 15.94
N GLY A 270 -25.88 25.50 15.86
CA GLY A 270 -25.04 24.68 15.01
C GLY A 270 -23.54 24.67 15.40
N VAL A 271 -23.19 25.23 16.54
CA VAL A 271 -21.81 25.22 17.06
C VAL A 271 -21.39 23.78 17.31
N PRO A 272 -20.26 23.34 16.70
CA PRO A 272 -19.76 22.01 16.92
C PRO A 272 -19.24 21.85 18.35
N GLY A 273 -19.33 20.63 18.88
CA GLY A 273 -18.80 20.28 20.20
C GLY A 273 -17.43 19.65 20.13
N ASN A 274 -16.81 19.47 21.27
CA ASN A 274 -15.65 18.63 21.45
C ASN A 274 -16.06 17.35 22.17
N LEU A 275 -15.71 16.21 21.59
CA LEU A 275 -15.94 14.89 22.18
C LEU A 275 -14.71 14.50 23.01
N TYR A 276 -14.93 14.19 24.25
CA TYR A 276 -13.94 13.66 25.17
C TYR A 276 -14.24 12.20 25.49
N ILE A 277 -13.27 11.31 25.26
CA ILE A 277 -13.37 9.87 25.51
C ILE A 277 -12.41 9.50 26.63
N GLU A 278 -12.93 8.85 27.67
CA GLU A 278 -12.13 8.32 28.75
C GLU A 278 -11.57 6.95 28.34
N VAL A 279 -10.24 6.83 28.23
CA VAL A 279 -9.57 5.57 27.90
C VAL A 279 -8.92 5.01 29.17
N PRO A 280 -9.47 3.92 29.74
CA PRO A 280 -8.92 3.34 30.95
C PRO A 280 -7.60 2.61 30.70
N ASP A 281 -6.73 2.57 31.71
CA ASP A 281 -5.39 2.00 31.63
C ASP A 281 -5.32 0.55 31.16
N HIS A 282 -6.35 -0.26 31.48
CA HIS A 282 -6.39 -1.67 31.08
C HIS A 282 -6.67 -1.90 29.58
N VAL A 283 -7.03 -0.85 28.86
CA VAL A 283 -7.30 -0.93 27.40
C VAL A 283 -6.03 -0.67 26.59
N LEU A 284 -5.00 -0.12 27.20
CA LEU A 284 -3.78 0.39 26.57
C LEU A 284 -2.62 -0.59 26.65
#